data_39e36a1e3509934896124eaf70415b91
#
_entry.id   39e36a1e3509934896124eaf70415b91
#
_cell.length_a   1.000
_cell.length_b   1.000
_cell.length_c   1.000
_cell.angle_alpha   90.00
_cell.angle_beta   90.00
_cell.angle_gamma   90.00
#
_symmetry.space_group_name_H-M   'P 1'
#
loop_
_entity.id
_entity.type
_entity.pdbx_description
1 polymer ?
#
loop_
_entity_poly.entity_id
_entity_poly.type
_entity_poly.pdbx_seq_one_letter_code
_entity_poly.pdbx_strand_id
1 'polypeptide(L)'
;MKLASYRGTRFGIMGIGNILIRMRLRGIYSHSEIVFEPGDGVDHLMPDGTCAADADGALWCVSSTGLERIPAWSFRRAGKRGGVRFKRIALGSKWTLDSVAQSPLDAANWAVLNQGCLYDWQLILGFLAWLIPQKKNRVMCSEACAEMLGYEDAWRFDPCVLRAAVKGVQ
;
A
#
# COMPACT_ATOMS: atom_id res chain seq x y z
N MET A 1 10.26 5.74 -8.55
CA MET A 1 9.33 5.08 -7.58
C MET A 1 9.21 5.92 -6.32
N LYS A 2 8.02 5.99 -5.71
CA LYS A 2 7.78 6.77 -4.48
C LYS A 2 6.92 6.00 -3.49
N LEU A 3 7.05 6.35 -2.21
CA LEU A 3 6.08 6.00 -1.17
C LEU A 3 5.02 7.11 -1.08
N ALA A 4 3.75 6.76 -1.27
CA ALA A 4 2.62 7.65 -1.08
C ALA A 4 1.94 7.35 0.25
N SER A 5 1.87 8.35 1.13
CA SER A 5 1.25 8.25 2.46
C SER A 5 -0.04 9.08 2.51
N TYR A 6 -1.16 8.46 2.84
CA TYR A 6 -2.49 9.07 2.82
C TYR A 6 -2.85 9.69 4.17
N ARG A 7 -3.19 10.99 4.17
CA ARG A 7 -3.59 11.76 5.36
C ARG A 7 -5.07 12.18 5.37
N GLY A 8 -5.81 11.83 4.33
CA GLY A 8 -7.21 12.20 4.22
C GLY A 8 -8.14 11.31 5.04
N THR A 9 -9.41 11.68 5.06
CA THR A 9 -10.51 10.83 5.54
C THR A 9 -11.39 10.47 4.36
N ARG A 10 -11.66 9.18 4.16
CA ARG A 10 -12.59 8.70 3.14
C ARG A 10 -14.02 8.80 3.67
N PHE A 11 -15.02 8.77 2.79
CA PHE A 11 -16.42 8.74 3.20
C PHE A 11 -16.84 7.36 3.72
N GLY A 12 -17.87 7.33 4.60
CA GLY A 12 -18.47 6.09 5.10
C GLY A 12 -17.57 5.29 6.04
N ILE A 13 -17.77 3.98 6.07
CA ILE A 13 -17.07 3.02 6.95
C ILE A 13 -15.54 3.10 6.79
N MET A 14 -15.06 3.35 5.57
CA MET A 14 -13.62 3.55 5.30
C MET A 14 -13.07 4.78 6.02
N GLY A 15 -13.87 5.84 6.15
CA GLY A 15 -13.49 7.05 6.88
C GLY A 15 -13.37 6.82 8.38
N ILE A 16 -14.28 6.06 8.96
CA ILE A 16 -14.20 5.65 10.39
C ILE A 16 -12.91 4.85 10.61
N GLY A 17 -12.61 3.89 9.74
CA GLY A 17 -11.35 3.14 9.80
C GLY A 17 -10.11 4.03 9.74
N ASN A 18 -10.07 5.02 8.84
CA ASN A 18 -8.97 5.99 8.75
C ASN A 18 -8.80 6.80 10.05
N ILE A 19 -9.90 7.24 10.66
CA ILE A 19 -9.88 8.00 11.92
C ILE A 19 -9.35 7.13 13.05
N LEU A 20 -9.87 5.91 13.21
CA LEU A 20 -9.45 4.98 14.27
C LEU A 20 -7.96 4.64 14.16
N ILE A 21 -7.46 4.36 12.94
CA ILE A 21 -6.03 4.10 12.69
C ILE A 21 -5.21 5.30 13.13
N ARG A 22 -5.54 6.52 12.68
CA ARG A 22 -4.79 7.73 13.04
C ARG A 22 -4.82 8.03 14.53
N MET A 23 -5.97 7.87 15.18
CA MET A 23 -6.08 8.04 16.63
C MET A 23 -5.20 7.03 17.38
N ARG A 24 -5.24 5.77 16.98
CA ARG A 24 -4.45 4.70 17.61
C ARG A 24 -2.94 4.91 17.43
N LEU A 25 -2.52 5.30 16.22
CA LEU A 25 -1.13 5.56 15.89
C LEU A 25 -0.64 6.93 16.37
N ARG A 26 -1.54 7.78 16.89
CA ARG A 26 -1.25 9.19 17.21
C ARG A 26 -0.56 9.92 16.04
N GLY A 27 -0.93 9.55 14.81
CA GLY A 27 -0.31 10.02 13.58
C GLY A 27 -1.34 10.50 12.55
N ILE A 28 -0.86 11.20 11.52
CA ILE A 28 -1.73 11.81 10.51
C ILE A 28 -1.97 10.88 9.30
N TYR A 29 -1.17 9.83 9.15
CA TYR A 29 -1.28 8.91 8.02
C TYR A 29 -2.06 7.64 8.40
N SER A 30 -2.90 7.17 7.50
CA SER A 30 -3.76 6.01 7.72
C SER A 30 -3.63 4.93 6.63
N HIS A 31 -2.86 5.19 5.58
CA HIS A 31 -2.66 4.26 4.47
C HIS A 31 -1.36 4.59 3.71
N SER A 32 -0.75 3.56 3.11
CA SER A 32 0.46 3.67 2.31
C SER A 32 0.30 2.93 0.98
N GLU A 33 0.89 3.47 -0.08
CA GLU A 33 0.96 2.88 -1.43
C GLU A 33 2.38 3.04 -1.97
N ILE A 34 2.90 2.04 -2.68
CA ILE A 34 4.06 2.22 -3.56
C ILE A 34 3.57 2.73 -4.90
N VAL A 35 4.22 3.76 -5.42
CA VAL A 35 3.86 4.42 -6.69
C VAL A 35 4.96 4.19 -7.70
N PHE A 36 4.60 3.64 -8.84
CA PHE A 36 5.51 3.48 -9.99
C PHE A 36 5.34 4.66 -10.92
N GLU A 37 6.50 5.21 -11.36
CA GLU A 37 6.55 6.40 -12.21
C GLU A 37 7.25 6.10 -13.54
N PRO A 38 7.02 6.92 -14.57
CA PRO A 38 7.81 6.83 -15.80
C PRO A 38 9.32 6.92 -15.50
N GLY A 39 10.10 6.04 -16.08
CA GLY A 39 11.54 5.95 -15.84
C GLY A 39 11.98 4.97 -14.75
N ASP A 40 11.05 4.34 -14.04
CA ASP A 40 11.36 3.26 -13.07
C ASP A 40 11.84 1.97 -13.76
N GLY A 41 11.65 1.81 -15.08
CA GLY A 41 12.12 0.67 -15.86
C GLY A 41 11.30 -0.61 -15.65
N VAL A 42 10.10 -0.50 -15.08
CA VAL A 42 9.24 -1.64 -14.73
C VAL A 42 7.93 -1.68 -15.50
N ASP A 43 7.86 -0.96 -16.63
CA ASP A 43 6.66 -0.86 -17.46
C ASP A 43 6.06 -2.24 -17.80
N HIS A 44 6.91 -3.21 -18.14
CA HIS A 44 6.51 -4.57 -18.50
C HIS A 44 5.86 -5.37 -17.35
N LEU A 45 5.99 -4.91 -16.11
CA LEU A 45 5.36 -5.51 -14.93
C LEU A 45 4.04 -4.83 -14.55
N MET A 46 3.72 -3.69 -15.18
CA MET A 46 2.46 -3.01 -14.94
C MET A 46 1.32 -3.69 -15.71
N PRO A 47 0.09 -3.66 -15.18
CA PRO A 47 -1.04 -4.37 -15.77
C PRO A 47 -1.38 -4.00 -17.22
N ASP A 48 -1.06 -2.79 -17.65
CA ASP A 48 -1.27 -2.28 -19.01
C ASP A 48 0.05 -2.05 -19.79
N GLY A 49 1.17 -2.52 -19.23
CA GLY A 49 2.50 -2.44 -19.87
C GLY A 49 3.16 -1.07 -19.81
N THR A 50 2.66 -0.14 -18.96
CA THR A 50 3.27 1.20 -18.86
C THR A 50 3.17 1.79 -17.46
N CYS A 51 4.22 2.51 -17.03
CA CYS A 51 4.22 3.35 -15.83
C CYS A 51 3.74 4.79 -16.11
N ALA A 52 3.46 5.15 -17.36
CA ALA A 52 2.94 6.47 -17.70
C ALA A 52 1.61 6.75 -16.99
N ALA A 53 1.39 7.99 -16.60
CA ALA A 53 0.09 8.42 -16.06
C ALA A 53 -1.00 8.26 -17.13
N ASP A 54 -2.20 7.91 -16.70
CA ASP A 54 -3.36 7.90 -17.58
C ASP A 54 -3.86 9.34 -17.89
N ALA A 55 -4.96 9.45 -18.64
CA ALA A 55 -5.53 10.73 -19.04
C ALA A 55 -5.96 11.61 -17.86
N ASP A 56 -6.27 11.00 -16.72
CA ASP A 56 -6.64 11.70 -15.47
C ASP A 56 -5.42 11.99 -14.58
N GLY A 57 -4.20 11.70 -15.05
CA GLY A 57 -2.96 11.86 -14.30
C GLY A 57 -2.76 10.80 -13.21
N ALA A 58 -3.49 9.69 -13.25
CA ALA A 58 -3.35 8.62 -12.27
C ALA A 58 -2.17 7.71 -12.61
N LEU A 59 -1.36 7.39 -11.60
CA LEU A 59 -0.22 6.49 -11.67
C LEU A 59 -0.56 5.12 -11.13
N TRP A 60 0.22 4.11 -11.52
CA TRP A 60 0.11 2.79 -10.92
C TRP A 60 0.59 2.81 -9.48
N CYS A 61 -0.30 2.40 -8.59
CA CYS A 61 -0.05 2.28 -7.16
C CYS A 61 -0.30 0.84 -6.71
N VAL A 62 0.50 0.37 -5.77
CA VAL A 62 0.37 -0.97 -5.18
C VAL A 62 0.32 -0.87 -3.67
N SER A 63 -0.66 -1.54 -3.10
CA SER A 63 -0.78 -1.73 -1.65
C SER A 63 -1.74 -2.86 -1.33
N SER A 64 -1.81 -3.24 -0.07
CA SER A 64 -2.87 -4.10 0.46
C SER A 64 -4.05 -3.26 0.96
N THR A 65 -5.27 -3.67 0.62
CA THR A 65 -6.51 -2.97 0.98
C THR A 65 -7.51 -3.90 1.63
N GLY A 66 -8.25 -3.41 2.64
CA GLY A 66 -9.23 -4.25 3.35
C GLY A 66 -10.58 -4.38 2.67
N LEU A 67 -11.11 -3.30 2.09
CA LEU A 67 -12.49 -3.22 1.61
C LEU A 67 -12.62 -3.05 0.10
N GLU A 68 -11.58 -2.59 -0.58
CA GLU A 68 -11.62 -2.41 -2.04
C GLU A 68 -11.70 -3.77 -2.73
N ARG A 69 -12.33 -3.80 -3.89
CA ARG A 69 -12.33 -5.00 -4.73
C ARG A 69 -11.00 -5.11 -5.46
N ILE A 70 -10.46 -6.32 -5.48
CA ILE A 70 -9.34 -6.67 -6.35
C ILE A 70 -9.82 -6.53 -7.81
N PRO A 71 -9.08 -5.87 -8.69
CA PRO A 71 -9.50 -5.70 -10.09
C PRO A 71 -9.83 -7.01 -10.78
N ALA A 72 -10.78 -6.97 -11.72
CA ALA A 72 -11.24 -8.18 -12.43
C ALA A 72 -10.14 -8.84 -13.29
N TRP A 73 -9.17 -8.06 -13.75
CA TRP A 73 -8.01 -8.54 -14.50
C TRP A 73 -6.89 -9.14 -13.63
N SER A 74 -7.02 -9.06 -12.31
CA SER A 74 -6.01 -9.58 -11.39
C SER A 74 -5.88 -11.10 -11.50
N PHE A 75 -4.66 -11.61 -11.54
CA PHE A 75 -4.36 -13.03 -11.67
C PHE A 75 -4.92 -13.86 -10.50
N ARG A 76 -4.91 -13.30 -9.29
CA ARG A 76 -5.45 -13.97 -8.10
C ARG A 76 -6.58 -13.14 -7.50
N ARG A 77 -7.61 -13.81 -7.01
CA ARG A 77 -8.74 -13.22 -6.27
C ARG A 77 -9.49 -12.09 -7.03
N ALA A 78 -9.50 -12.11 -8.36
CA ALA A 78 -10.24 -11.16 -9.18
C ALA A 78 -11.67 -10.94 -8.65
N GLY A 79 -12.09 -9.69 -8.54
CA GLY A 79 -13.42 -9.29 -8.04
C GLY A 79 -13.69 -9.54 -6.56
N LYS A 80 -12.81 -10.22 -5.81
CA LYS A 80 -12.95 -10.41 -4.35
C LYS A 80 -12.55 -9.15 -3.59
N ARG A 81 -13.03 -9.01 -2.36
CA ARG A 81 -12.64 -7.89 -1.48
C ARG A 81 -11.38 -8.20 -0.70
N GLY A 82 -10.55 -7.20 -0.54
CA GLY A 82 -9.37 -7.18 0.32
C GLY A 82 -8.18 -7.96 -0.23
N GLY A 83 -7.01 -7.36 -0.14
CA GLY A 83 -5.73 -7.94 -0.51
C GLY A 83 -4.83 -6.99 -1.27
N VAL A 84 -3.65 -7.50 -1.66
CA VAL A 84 -2.67 -6.77 -2.47
C VAL A 84 -3.22 -6.57 -3.88
N ARG A 85 -3.17 -5.33 -4.35
CA ARG A 85 -3.68 -4.97 -5.68
C ARG A 85 -2.87 -3.88 -6.34
N PHE A 86 -2.84 -3.90 -7.68
CA PHE A 86 -2.49 -2.74 -8.49
C PHE A 86 -3.74 -1.89 -8.71
N LYS A 87 -3.57 -0.57 -8.69
CA LYS A 87 -4.63 0.39 -8.98
C LYS A 87 -4.06 1.70 -9.48
N ARG A 88 -4.68 2.29 -10.50
CA ARG A 88 -4.38 3.66 -10.90
C ARG A 88 -5.01 4.64 -9.92
N ILE A 89 -4.22 5.57 -9.39
CA ILE A 89 -4.65 6.55 -8.39
C ILE A 89 -4.14 7.95 -8.80
N ALA A 90 -5.05 8.89 -8.93
CA ALA A 90 -4.70 10.32 -9.03
C ALA A 90 -4.32 10.83 -7.63
N LEU A 91 -3.04 11.11 -7.44
CA LEU A 91 -2.46 11.46 -6.15
C LEU A 91 -2.59 12.96 -5.89
N GLY A 92 -3.72 13.38 -5.36
CA GLY A 92 -3.99 14.78 -5.01
C GLY A 92 -3.43 15.20 -3.65
N SER A 93 -3.84 16.38 -3.15
CA SER A 93 -3.32 17.05 -1.94
C SER A 93 -3.44 16.26 -0.63
N LYS A 94 -4.24 15.18 -0.61
CA LYS A 94 -4.37 14.28 0.55
C LYS A 94 -3.24 13.24 0.65
N TRP A 95 -2.37 13.19 -0.34
CA TRP A 95 -1.22 12.30 -0.38
C TRP A 95 0.08 13.06 -0.14
N THR A 96 0.97 12.46 0.59
CA THR A 96 2.36 12.92 0.71
C THR A 96 3.22 11.90 -0.01
N LEU A 97 4.10 12.39 -0.91
CA LEU A 97 4.98 11.55 -1.72
C LEU A 97 6.42 11.74 -1.22
N ASP A 98 7.07 10.64 -0.91
CA ASP A 98 8.48 10.61 -0.55
C ASP A 98 9.22 9.67 -1.52
N SER A 99 10.36 10.12 -2.07
CA SER A 99 11.20 9.29 -2.93
C SER A 99 11.76 8.12 -2.13
N VAL A 100 11.99 6.99 -2.79
CA VAL A 100 12.58 5.80 -2.17
C VAL A 100 13.86 5.42 -2.90
N ALA A 101 14.85 4.93 -2.15
CA ALA A 101 16.15 4.53 -2.69
C ALA A 101 16.18 3.09 -3.20
N GLN A 102 15.16 2.29 -2.84
CA GLN A 102 15.08 0.87 -3.17
C GLN A 102 14.80 0.64 -4.66
N SER A 103 15.14 -0.56 -5.12
CA SER A 103 14.96 -1.00 -6.49
C SER A 103 13.48 -1.04 -6.89
N PRO A 104 13.04 -0.28 -7.91
CA PRO A 104 11.69 -0.40 -8.44
C PRO A 104 11.36 -1.80 -8.96
N LEU A 105 12.37 -2.50 -9.50
CA LEU A 105 12.22 -3.85 -10.05
C LEU A 105 11.87 -4.86 -8.95
N ASP A 106 12.56 -4.79 -7.81
CA ASP A 106 12.29 -5.71 -6.69
C ASP A 106 10.90 -5.47 -6.10
N ALA A 107 10.53 -4.20 -5.95
CA ALA A 107 9.19 -3.81 -5.47
C ALA A 107 8.08 -4.29 -6.44
N ALA A 108 8.27 -4.11 -7.75
CA ALA A 108 7.30 -4.54 -8.75
C ALA A 108 7.18 -6.07 -8.83
N ASN A 109 8.31 -6.80 -8.76
CA ASN A 109 8.31 -8.27 -8.70
C ASN A 109 7.58 -8.77 -7.46
N TRP A 110 7.87 -8.20 -6.30
CA TRP A 110 7.14 -8.55 -5.07
C TRP A 110 5.63 -8.34 -5.25
N ALA A 111 5.23 -7.20 -5.82
CA ALA A 111 3.83 -6.86 -6.04
C ALA A 111 3.12 -7.85 -6.97
N VAL A 112 3.76 -8.25 -8.08
CA VAL A 112 3.22 -9.25 -9.03
C VAL A 112 3.06 -10.61 -8.34
N LEU A 113 4.08 -11.08 -7.61
CA LEU A 113 4.07 -12.38 -6.93
C LEU A 113 3.03 -12.45 -5.81
N ASN A 114 2.82 -11.35 -5.09
CA ASN A 114 1.91 -11.27 -3.95
C ASN A 114 0.53 -10.71 -4.28
N GLN A 115 0.26 -10.44 -5.56
CA GLN A 115 -1.06 -9.97 -5.99
C GLN A 115 -2.17 -10.90 -5.49
N GLY A 116 -3.18 -10.34 -4.81
CA GLY A 116 -4.30 -11.09 -4.24
C GLY A 116 -4.00 -11.75 -2.88
N CYS A 117 -2.80 -11.60 -2.30
CA CYS A 117 -2.58 -11.94 -0.89
C CYS A 117 -3.59 -11.23 -0.01
N LEU A 118 -4.09 -11.94 1.01
CA LEU A 118 -5.19 -11.46 1.85
C LEU A 118 -4.78 -10.24 2.67
N TYR A 119 -5.74 -9.34 2.88
CA TYR A 119 -5.59 -8.24 3.83
C TYR A 119 -5.67 -8.76 5.28
N ASP A 120 -4.77 -8.28 6.15
CA ASP A 120 -4.79 -8.66 7.55
C ASP A 120 -5.74 -7.80 8.39
N TRP A 121 -7.00 -8.23 8.46
CA TRP A 121 -7.99 -7.63 9.35
C TRP A 121 -7.71 -7.91 10.83
N GLN A 122 -7.04 -9.04 11.12
CA GLN A 122 -6.76 -9.43 12.50
C GLN A 122 -5.71 -8.51 13.11
N LEU A 123 -4.77 -8.04 12.29
CA LEU A 123 -3.78 -7.07 12.74
C LEU A 123 -4.45 -5.73 13.11
N ILE A 124 -5.44 -5.26 12.33
CA ILE A 124 -6.21 -4.06 12.70
C ILE A 124 -6.98 -4.28 14.00
N LEU A 125 -7.63 -5.42 14.17
CA LEU A 125 -8.32 -5.79 15.41
C LEU A 125 -7.30 -6.00 16.55
N GLY A 126 -6.14 -6.55 16.28
CA GLY A 126 -5.03 -6.72 17.21
C GLY A 126 -4.44 -5.38 17.66
N PHE A 127 -4.37 -4.37 16.80
CA PHE A 127 -4.05 -3.00 17.19
C PHE A 127 -5.05 -2.43 18.21
N LEU A 128 -6.29 -2.88 18.17
CA LEU A 128 -7.32 -2.49 19.14
C LEU A 128 -7.27 -3.35 20.41
N ALA A 129 -6.84 -4.60 20.35
CA ALA A 129 -7.01 -5.59 21.43
C ALA A 129 -5.71 -6.25 21.97
N TRP A 130 -4.53 -5.95 21.44
CA TRP A 130 -3.20 -6.45 21.88
C TRP A 130 -3.00 -7.99 21.93
N LEU A 131 -3.97 -8.81 21.54
CA LEU A 131 -4.00 -10.25 21.83
C LEU A 131 -4.05 -11.17 20.61
N ILE A 132 -3.97 -10.64 19.37
CA ILE A 132 -4.17 -11.47 18.19
C ILE A 132 -2.83 -11.69 17.45
N PRO A 133 -2.35 -12.94 17.34
CA PRO A 133 -1.11 -13.24 16.61
C PRO A 133 -1.29 -13.02 15.10
N GLN A 134 -0.22 -12.52 14.48
CA GLN A 134 -0.13 -12.34 13.02
C GLN A 134 -0.23 -13.69 12.30
N LYS A 135 -0.99 -13.74 11.19
CA LYS A 135 -1.06 -14.93 10.32
C LYS A 135 -0.16 -14.76 9.10
N LYS A 136 0.68 -15.75 8.83
CA LYS A 136 1.40 -15.88 7.56
C LYS A 136 0.39 -15.83 6.39
N ASN A 137 0.69 -15.10 5.32
CA ASN A 137 -0.12 -14.89 4.11
C ASN A 137 -1.21 -13.79 4.20
N ARG A 138 -1.10 -12.87 5.15
CA ARG A 138 -1.94 -11.66 5.23
C ARG A 138 -1.05 -10.46 5.49
N VAL A 139 -1.29 -9.36 4.78
CA VAL A 139 -0.47 -8.16 4.89
C VAL A 139 -1.34 -6.91 4.99
N MET A 140 -0.94 -5.96 5.85
CA MET A 140 -1.51 -4.61 5.87
C MET A 140 -0.93 -3.74 4.76
N CYS A 141 -1.49 -2.54 4.58
CA CYS A 141 -1.02 -1.60 3.56
C CYS A 141 0.44 -1.18 3.78
N SER A 142 0.80 -0.79 5.00
CA SER A 142 2.17 -0.38 5.34
C SER A 142 3.14 -1.55 5.37
N GLU A 143 2.70 -2.71 5.83
CA GLU A 143 3.49 -3.94 5.80
C GLU A 143 3.82 -4.35 4.35
N ALA A 144 2.82 -4.39 3.46
CA ALA A 144 3.04 -4.65 2.04
C ALA A 144 4.03 -3.67 1.41
N CYS A 145 3.91 -2.37 1.74
CA CYS A 145 4.87 -1.36 1.28
C CYS A 145 6.25 -1.58 1.88
N ALA A 146 6.36 -1.94 3.16
CA ALA A 146 7.65 -2.22 3.81
C ALA A 146 8.34 -3.45 3.20
N GLU A 147 7.60 -4.52 2.91
CA GLU A 147 8.14 -5.69 2.21
C GLU A 147 8.61 -5.35 0.79
N MET A 148 7.83 -4.56 0.02
CA MET A 148 8.25 -4.07 -1.30
C MET A 148 9.53 -3.23 -1.24
N LEU A 149 9.77 -2.55 -0.13
CA LEU A 149 10.97 -1.73 0.11
C LEU A 149 12.12 -2.54 0.75
N GLY A 150 11.95 -3.85 0.95
CA GLY A 150 12.99 -4.74 1.48
C GLY A 150 13.29 -4.54 2.98
N TYR A 151 12.37 -3.95 3.74
CA TYR A 151 12.55 -3.84 5.19
C TYR A 151 12.33 -5.20 5.87
N GLU A 152 13.25 -5.56 6.76
CA GLU A 152 13.06 -6.68 7.68
C GLU A 152 11.95 -6.36 8.69
N ASP A 153 11.29 -7.39 9.21
CA ASP A 153 10.19 -7.23 10.18
C ASP A 153 9.08 -6.27 9.69
N ALA A 154 8.71 -6.34 8.41
CA ALA A 154 7.75 -5.43 7.75
C ALA A 154 6.43 -5.27 8.52
N TRP A 155 6.00 -6.27 9.28
CA TRP A 155 4.82 -6.24 10.14
C TRP A 155 4.86 -5.19 11.27
N ARG A 156 6.05 -4.66 11.59
CA ARG A 156 6.22 -3.60 12.60
C ARG A 156 5.90 -2.21 12.08
N PHE A 157 5.82 -2.05 10.76
CA PHE A 157 5.64 -0.74 10.14
C PHE A 157 4.16 -0.36 10.05
N ASP A 158 3.75 0.63 10.82
CA ASP A 158 2.54 1.39 10.54
C ASP A 158 2.82 2.49 9.48
N PRO A 159 1.80 3.13 8.91
CA PRO A 159 1.99 4.14 7.86
C PRO A 159 2.88 5.33 8.27
N CYS A 160 2.89 5.71 9.55
CA CYS A 160 3.68 6.82 10.05
C CYS A 160 5.14 6.42 10.25
N VAL A 161 5.37 5.24 10.84
CA VAL A 161 6.70 4.66 11.06
C VAL A 161 7.37 4.36 9.72
N LEU A 162 6.66 3.75 8.76
CA LEU A 162 7.20 3.48 7.44
C LEU A 162 7.66 4.76 6.75
N ARG A 163 6.82 5.80 6.77
CA ARG A 163 7.21 7.08 6.17
C ARG A 163 8.42 7.70 6.86
N ALA A 164 8.50 7.63 8.18
CA ALA A 164 9.65 8.15 8.92
C ALA A 164 10.93 7.38 8.57
N ALA A 165 10.87 6.05 8.44
CA ALA A 165 11.98 5.23 8.01
C ALA A 165 12.48 5.60 6.61
N VAL A 166 11.57 5.75 5.63
CA VAL A 166 11.92 6.16 4.25
C VAL A 166 12.61 7.52 4.24
N LYS A 167 12.14 8.48 5.03
CA LYS A 167 12.77 9.82 5.13
C LYS A 167 14.12 9.82 5.83
N GLY A 168 14.34 8.93 6.77
CA GLY A 168 15.59 8.81 7.50
C GLY A 168 16.75 8.20 6.69
N VAL A 169 16.44 7.59 5.53
CA VAL A 169 17.42 6.99 4.61
C VAL A 169 17.81 7.94 3.46
N GLN A 170 17.13 9.08 3.33
CA GLN A 170 17.45 10.14 2.39
C GLN A 170 18.47 11.10 3.00
#